data_9f1eda88aee1ca42778d3b66f5a22625
#
_entry.id   9f1eda88aee1ca42778d3b66f5a22625
#
_cell.length_a   1.000
_cell.length_b   1.000
_cell.length_c   1.000
_cell.angle_alpha   90.00
_cell.angle_beta   90.00
_cell.angle_gamma   90.00
#
_symmetry.space_group_name_H-M   'P 1'
#
loop_
_entity.id
_entity.type
_entity.pdbx_description
1 polymer ?
#
loop_
_entity_poly.entity_id
_entity_poly.type
_entity_poly.pdbx_seq_one_letter_code
_entity_poly.pdbx_strand_id
1 'polypeptide(L)'
;MRHLLKRYGFFGSIRLASALVVTKIFYKPARLIRLPFYIRGRSAVKWGKHFTTGVGVRIDALGTKPHQIVIGNRVQLNDYVHIGAVDQVVIGNDVLIASKVFITDHNHGCYSNEHIESSPSENPTDRELYSAPVIIEDKVWIGESVSIMPGVTIGQGAVIGAGSVVTKDVDKNTIVVGVPARIVKKYCFNTKRWIKVRNQDESTK
;
A
#
# COMPACT_ATOMS: atom_id res chain seq x y z
N MET A 1 18.60 10.24 -24.42
CA MET A 1 18.91 8.82 -24.75
C MET A 1 20.16 8.31 -24.03
N ARG A 2 21.33 8.99 -24.08
CA ARG A 2 22.57 8.56 -23.38
C ARG A 2 22.42 8.36 -21.86
N HIS A 3 21.61 9.15 -21.16
CA HIS A 3 21.38 9.03 -19.70
C HIS A 3 20.59 7.77 -19.33
N LEU A 4 19.59 7.39 -20.16
CA LEU A 4 18.81 6.17 -19.95
C LEU A 4 19.66 4.92 -20.16
N LEU A 5 20.49 4.90 -21.22
CA LEU A 5 21.43 3.80 -21.48
C LEU A 5 22.46 3.64 -20.34
N LYS A 6 22.98 4.74 -19.77
CA LYS A 6 23.87 4.67 -18.60
C LYS A 6 23.18 4.10 -17.36
N ARG A 7 21.86 4.39 -17.16
CA ARG A 7 21.12 3.97 -15.96
C ARG A 7 20.55 2.56 -16.06
N TYR A 8 20.10 2.15 -17.24
CA TYR A 8 19.35 0.89 -17.43
C TYR A 8 20.06 -0.11 -18.35
N GLY A 9 21.17 0.28 -18.99
CA GLY A 9 21.79 -0.50 -20.04
C GLY A 9 20.91 -0.56 -21.30
N PHE A 10 21.39 -1.29 -22.34
CA PHE A 10 20.66 -1.43 -23.61
C PHE A 10 19.33 -2.18 -23.43
N PHE A 11 19.37 -3.38 -22.88
CA PHE A 11 18.15 -4.21 -22.68
C PHE A 11 17.16 -3.58 -21.70
N GLY A 12 17.64 -2.96 -20.62
CA GLY A 12 16.79 -2.24 -19.67
C GLY A 12 16.09 -1.04 -20.30
N SER A 13 16.75 -0.34 -21.23
CA SER A 13 16.16 0.78 -21.97
C SER A 13 15.08 0.31 -22.94
N ILE A 14 15.28 -0.81 -23.63
CA ILE A 14 14.25 -1.43 -24.49
C ILE A 14 13.04 -1.84 -23.66
N ARG A 15 13.27 -2.52 -22.53
CA ARG A 15 12.19 -2.92 -21.60
C ARG A 15 11.40 -1.72 -21.08
N LEU A 16 12.08 -0.62 -20.77
CA LEU A 16 11.42 0.61 -20.35
C LEU A 16 10.59 1.23 -21.47
N ALA A 17 11.13 1.28 -22.69
CA ALA A 17 10.41 1.81 -23.85
C ALA A 17 9.16 0.98 -24.17
N SER A 18 9.26 -0.35 -24.15
CA SER A 18 8.10 -1.23 -24.34
C SER A 18 7.05 -1.03 -23.28
N ALA A 19 7.45 -0.91 -22.02
CA ALA A 19 6.53 -0.63 -20.91
C ALA A 19 5.81 0.72 -21.09
N LEU A 20 6.50 1.76 -21.58
CA LEU A 20 5.87 3.06 -21.88
C LEU A 20 4.83 2.95 -23.01
N VAL A 21 5.13 2.21 -24.08
CA VAL A 21 4.19 2.00 -25.20
C VAL A 21 2.94 1.27 -24.68
N VAL A 22 3.12 0.15 -23.98
CA VAL A 22 2.03 -0.63 -23.39
C VAL A 22 1.20 0.22 -22.44
N THR A 23 1.86 1.04 -21.59
CA THR A 23 1.15 1.93 -20.66
C THR A 23 0.27 2.93 -21.39
N LYS A 24 0.77 3.56 -22.44
CA LYS A 24 0.01 4.55 -23.22
C LYS A 24 -1.21 3.96 -23.93
N ILE A 25 -1.14 2.70 -24.33
CA ILE A 25 -2.22 2.03 -25.03
C ILE A 25 -3.28 1.50 -24.05
N PHE A 26 -2.87 0.79 -22.99
CA PHE A 26 -3.78 -0.03 -22.19
C PHE A 26 -4.05 0.50 -20.77
N TYR A 27 -3.21 1.41 -20.24
CA TYR A 27 -3.23 1.79 -18.83
C TYR A 27 -3.40 3.31 -18.58
N LYS A 28 -4.00 4.03 -19.55
CA LYS A 28 -4.30 5.46 -19.31
C LYS A 28 -5.18 5.63 -18.06
N PRO A 29 -4.98 6.69 -17.24
CA PRO A 29 -4.03 7.81 -17.38
C PRO A 29 -2.68 7.60 -16.64
N ALA A 30 -2.26 6.37 -16.39
CA ALA A 30 -0.98 6.07 -15.76
C ALA A 30 0.20 6.65 -16.58
N ARG A 31 1.27 7.03 -15.87
CA ARG A 31 2.51 7.51 -16.49
C ARG A 31 3.39 6.36 -16.99
N LEU A 32 3.51 5.30 -16.15
CA LEU A 32 4.35 4.14 -16.46
C LEU A 32 3.92 2.92 -15.64
N ILE A 33 3.56 1.86 -16.32
CA ILE A 33 3.35 0.53 -15.74
C ILE A 33 4.50 -0.37 -16.21
N ARG A 34 5.37 -0.79 -15.30
CA ARG A 34 6.46 -1.72 -15.60
C ARG A 34 5.98 -3.16 -15.60
N LEU A 35 6.39 -3.91 -16.58
CA LEU A 35 6.02 -5.32 -16.74
C LEU A 35 7.05 -6.26 -16.08
N PRO A 36 6.62 -7.42 -15.52
CA PRO A 36 5.24 -7.88 -15.45
C PRO A 36 4.39 -7.08 -14.47
N PHE A 37 3.10 -6.91 -14.81
CA PHE A 37 2.08 -6.30 -13.99
C PHE A 37 0.86 -7.20 -13.98
N TYR A 38 0.39 -7.58 -12.79
CA TYR A 38 -0.72 -8.50 -12.62
C TYR A 38 -1.92 -7.75 -12.05
N ILE A 39 -3.08 -7.93 -12.69
CA ILE A 39 -4.33 -7.31 -12.24
C ILE A 39 -5.49 -8.29 -12.42
N ARG A 40 -6.23 -8.52 -11.35
CA ARG A 40 -7.52 -9.21 -11.34
C ARG A 40 -8.62 -8.22 -10.98
N GLY A 41 -9.82 -8.39 -11.58
CA GLY A 41 -10.92 -7.45 -11.37
C GLY A 41 -10.66 -6.05 -11.93
N ARG A 42 -10.07 -5.94 -13.12
CA ARG A 42 -9.65 -4.67 -13.75
C ARG A 42 -10.71 -3.57 -13.73
N SER A 43 -11.99 -3.93 -13.92
CA SER A 43 -13.13 -3.00 -13.95
C SER A 43 -13.39 -2.33 -12.59
N ALA A 44 -13.01 -2.98 -11.48
CA ALA A 44 -13.16 -2.47 -10.13
C ALA A 44 -11.94 -1.69 -9.63
N VAL A 45 -10.89 -1.52 -10.46
CA VAL A 45 -9.68 -0.78 -10.11
C VAL A 45 -9.60 0.52 -10.88
N LYS A 46 -9.42 1.63 -10.15
CA LYS A 46 -9.19 2.96 -10.71
C LYS A 46 -7.86 3.53 -10.24
N TRP A 47 -7.19 4.28 -11.11
CA TRP A 47 -6.00 5.06 -10.76
C TRP A 47 -6.02 6.44 -11.42
N GLY A 48 -5.35 7.39 -10.76
CA GLY A 48 -5.26 8.76 -11.21
C GLY A 48 -4.12 9.02 -12.19
N LYS A 49 -3.92 10.30 -12.50
CA LYS A 49 -2.86 10.78 -13.38
C LYS A 49 -1.48 10.55 -12.75
N HIS A 50 -0.49 10.28 -13.60
CA HIS A 50 0.91 10.09 -13.20
C HIS A 50 1.16 8.90 -12.26
N PHE A 51 0.24 7.95 -12.17
CA PHE A 51 0.45 6.68 -11.49
C PHE A 51 1.61 5.92 -12.12
N THR A 52 2.49 5.34 -11.28
CA THR A 52 3.63 4.53 -11.75
C THR A 52 3.76 3.25 -10.94
N THR A 53 4.21 2.17 -11.61
CA THR A 53 4.54 0.92 -10.94
C THR A 53 5.99 0.49 -11.18
N GLY A 54 6.55 -0.23 -10.22
CA GLY A 54 7.68 -1.11 -10.39
C GLY A 54 7.31 -2.39 -11.14
N VAL A 55 8.21 -3.35 -11.16
CA VAL A 55 7.98 -4.69 -11.75
C VAL A 55 7.28 -5.60 -10.74
N GLY A 56 6.51 -6.58 -11.24
CA GLY A 56 5.89 -7.60 -10.39
C GLY A 56 4.79 -7.07 -9.46
N VAL A 57 4.29 -5.86 -9.67
CA VAL A 57 3.15 -5.33 -8.91
C VAL A 57 1.92 -6.16 -9.22
N ARG A 58 1.19 -6.54 -8.17
CA ARG A 58 -0.04 -7.31 -8.24
C ARG A 58 -1.18 -6.56 -7.57
N ILE A 59 -2.31 -6.42 -8.27
CA ILE A 59 -3.53 -5.76 -7.79
C ILE A 59 -4.69 -6.74 -7.99
N ASP A 60 -5.34 -7.12 -6.90
CA ASP A 60 -6.44 -8.08 -6.89
C ASP A 60 -7.70 -7.41 -6.30
N ALA A 61 -8.66 -7.05 -7.15
CA ALA A 61 -10.01 -6.67 -6.75
C ALA A 61 -10.88 -7.94 -6.82
N LEU A 62 -11.20 -8.51 -5.65
CA LEU A 62 -11.76 -9.86 -5.52
C LEU A 62 -13.25 -9.88 -5.23
N GLY A 63 -13.83 -8.77 -4.80
CA GLY A 63 -15.25 -8.67 -4.48
C GLY A 63 -16.10 -8.24 -5.70
N THR A 64 -17.34 -7.88 -5.42
CA THR A 64 -18.34 -7.51 -6.44
C THR A 64 -18.66 -6.03 -6.52
N LYS A 65 -18.18 -5.23 -5.55
CA LYS A 65 -18.44 -3.78 -5.50
C LYS A 65 -17.69 -3.05 -6.62
N PRO A 66 -18.23 -1.95 -7.18
CA PRO A 66 -17.47 -1.08 -8.06
C PRO A 66 -16.40 -0.31 -7.24
N HIS A 67 -15.27 -0.03 -7.89
CA HIS A 67 -14.21 0.80 -7.29
C HIS A 67 -13.63 0.28 -5.98
N GLN A 68 -13.42 -1.03 -5.92
CA GLN A 68 -12.80 -1.67 -4.74
C GLN A 68 -11.39 -1.17 -4.48
N ILE A 69 -10.62 -0.88 -5.52
CA ILE A 69 -9.29 -0.30 -5.38
C ILE A 69 -9.25 1.03 -6.12
N VAL A 70 -9.05 2.10 -5.35
CA VAL A 70 -8.94 3.47 -5.85
C VAL A 70 -7.57 4.03 -5.52
N ILE A 71 -6.81 4.41 -6.54
CA ILE A 71 -5.46 4.96 -6.40
C ILE A 71 -5.47 6.40 -6.93
N GLY A 72 -5.02 7.35 -6.13
CA GLY A 72 -4.98 8.77 -6.46
C GLY A 72 -3.93 9.15 -7.51
N ASN A 73 -3.69 10.43 -7.62
CA ASN A 73 -2.73 10.99 -8.56
C ASN A 73 -1.30 10.91 -8.02
N ARG A 74 -0.31 10.77 -8.91
CA ARG A 74 1.13 10.77 -8.59
C ARG A 74 1.54 9.72 -7.56
N VAL A 75 0.78 8.63 -7.47
CA VAL A 75 1.12 7.47 -6.62
C VAL A 75 2.22 6.66 -7.30
N GLN A 76 3.20 6.22 -6.51
CA GLN A 76 4.27 5.34 -6.96
C GLN A 76 4.25 4.05 -6.14
N LEU A 77 4.04 2.92 -6.81
CA LEU A 77 4.24 1.60 -6.24
C LEU A 77 5.59 1.08 -6.75
N ASN A 78 6.48 0.67 -5.86
CA ASN A 78 7.73 0.04 -6.27
C ASN A 78 7.54 -1.45 -6.57
N ASP A 79 8.64 -2.20 -6.67
CA ASP A 79 8.62 -3.58 -7.15
C ASP A 79 7.88 -4.50 -6.17
N TYR A 80 7.12 -5.45 -6.72
CA TYR A 80 6.46 -6.52 -5.97
C TYR A 80 5.48 -6.05 -4.89
N VAL A 81 4.91 -4.85 -5.02
CA VAL A 81 3.79 -4.43 -4.18
C VAL A 81 2.58 -5.29 -4.50
N HIS A 82 1.90 -5.79 -3.46
CA HIS A 82 0.66 -6.55 -3.60
C HIS A 82 -0.48 -5.83 -2.87
N ILE A 83 -1.56 -5.54 -3.58
CA ILE A 83 -2.79 -4.95 -3.04
C ILE A 83 -3.94 -5.91 -3.30
N GLY A 84 -4.59 -6.40 -2.24
CA GLY A 84 -5.78 -7.25 -2.31
C GLY A 84 -6.97 -6.56 -1.66
N ALA A 85 -8.12 -6.53 -2.35
CA ALA A 85 -9.34 -5.95 -1.83
C ALA A 85 -10.56 -6.85 -2.12
N VAL A 86 -11.37 -7.07 -1.09
CA VAL A 86 -12.71 -7.67 -1.15
C VAL A 86 -13.77 -6.59 -0.97
N ASP A 87 -13.55 -5.66 -0.05
CA ASP A 87 -14.40 -4.49 0.20
C ASP A 87 -13.81 -3.24 -0.45
N GLN A 88 -12.79 -2.63 0.16
CA GLN A 88 -12.23 -1.40 -0.37
C GLN A 88 -10.79 -1.11 0.10
N VAL A 89 -9.92 -0.71 -0.83
CA VAL A 89 -8.62 -0.09 -0.56
C VAL A 89 -8.56 1.25 -1.28
N VAL A 90 -8.38 2.34 -0.53
CA VAL A 90 -8.25 3.69 -1.07
C VAL A 90 -6.84 4.22 -0.79
N ILE A 91 -6.16 4.69 -1.83
CA ILE A 91 -4.84 5.33 -1.74
C ILE A 91 -4.97 6.75 -2.28
N GLY A 92 -4.65 7.73 -1.47
CA GLY A 92 -4.70 9.15 -1.78
C GLY A 92 -3.66 9.60 -2.82
N ASN A 93 -3.39 10.88 -2.87
CA ASN A 93 -2.47 11.49 -3.82
C ASN A 93 -1.05 11.57 -3.26
N ASP A 94 -0.05 11.59 -4.14
CA ASP A 94 1.36 11.80 -3.76
C ASP A 94 1.91 10.73 -2.80
N VAL A 95 1.37 9.51 -2.83
CA VAL A 95 1.78 8.40 -1.99
C VAL A 95 2.95 7.66 -2.62
N LEU A 96 3.97 7.38 -1.81
CA LEU A 96 5.11 6.55 -2.19
C LEU A 96 5.10 5.23 -1.41
N ILE A 97 5.00 4.12 -2.12
CA ILE A 97 5.02 2.77 -1.57
C ILE A 97 6.28 2.05 -2.06
N ALA A 98 7.15 1.67 -1.13
CA ALA A 98 8.38 0.95 -1.42
C ALA A 98 8.09 -0.51 -1.83
N SER A 99 9.17 -1.26 -2.13
CA SER A 99 9.03 -2.63 -2.65
C SER A 99 8.49 -3.61 -1.62
N LYS A 100 7.85 -4.68 -2.11
CA LYS A 100 7.35 -5.81 -1.30
C LYS A 100 6.35 -5.42 -0.20
N VAL A 101 5.67 -4.28 -0.35
CA VAL A 101 4.59 -3.90 0.55
C VAL A 101 3.35 -4.74 0.26
N PHE A 102 2.71 -5.22 1.33
CA PHE A 102 1.45 -5.93 1.28
C PHE A 102 0.34 -5.08 1.89
N ILE A 103 -0.77 -4.93 1.17
CA ILE A 103 -1.96 -4.20 1.62
C ILE A 103 -3.16 -5.11 1.40
N THR A 104 -3.91 -5.38 2.46
CA THR A 104 -5.14 -6.20 2.39
C THR A 104 -6.23 -5.61 3.26
N ASP A 105 -7.45 -5.65 2.77
CA ASP A 105 -8.65 -5.25 3.51
C ASP A 105 -9.41 -6.45 4.10
N HIS A 106 -8.88 -7.67 3.99
CA HIS A 106 -9.59 -8.89 4.39
C HIS A 106 -8.70 -9.94 5.01
N ASN A 107 -9.34 -10.84 5.77
CA ASN A 107 -8.77 -12.04 6.35
C ASN A 107 -9.66 -13.25 6.00
N HIS A 108 -9.08 -14.46 5.99
CA HIS A 108 -9.82 -15.72 5.98
C HIS A 108 -10.31 -16.02 7.40
N GLY A 109 -11.53 -15.59 7.69
CA GLY A 109 -12.17 -15.70 8.99
C GLY A 109 -12.20 -14.39 9.80
N CYS A 110 -13.07 -14.34 10.79
CA CYS A 110 -13.18 -13.28 11.78
C CYS A 110 -12.50 -13.70 13.08
N TYR A 111 -11.69 -12.82 13.67
CA TYR A 111 -10.94 -13.05 14.90
C TYR A 111 -11.06 -11.85 15.86
N SER A 112 -12.17 -11.11 15.78
CA SER A 112 -12.45 -9.95 16.62
C SER A 112 -13.69 -10.24 17.46
N ASN A 113 -13.69 -9.86 18.73
CA ASN A 113 -14.80 -10.04 19.66
C ASN A 113 -16.10 -9.32 19.24
N GLU A 114 -16.11 -8.62 18.12
CA GLU A 114 -17.28 -7.86 17.63
C GLU A 114 -18.22 -8.68 16.74
N HIS A 115 -17.80 -9.89 16.33
CA HIS A 115 -18.55 -10.78 15.45
C HIS A 115 -18.42 -12.24 15.89
N ILE A 116 -19.19 -13.14 15.27
CA ILE A 116 -19.01 -14.58 15.46
C ILE A 116 -17.61 -14.95 14.93
N GLU A 117 -16.77 -15.45 15.82
CA GLU A 117 -15.41 -15.84 15.49
C GLU A 117 -15.36 -17.15 14.71
N SER A 118 -14.47 -17.21 13.74
CA SER A 118 -14.22 -18.42 12.96
C SER A 118 -13.54 -19.50 13.82
N SER A 119 -14.09 -20.71 13.80
CA SER A 119 -13.55 -21.82 14.56
C SER A 119 -12.19 -22.29 14.02
N PRO A 120 -11.23 -22.63 14.89
CA PRO A 120 -9.98 -23.24 14.44
C PRO A 120 -10.15 -24.65 13.83
N SER A 121 -11.31 -25.28 14.03
CA SER A 121 -11.67 -26.57 13.41
C SER A 121 -12.14 -26.44 11.96
N GLU A 122 -12.51 -25.23 11.51
CA GLU A 122 -12.89 -24.99 10.11
C GLU A 122 -11.65 -24.91 9.22
N ASN A 123 -11.76 -25.48 8.02
CA ASN A 123 -10.70 -25.29 7.02
C ASN A 123 -10.53 -23.80 6.68
N PRO A 124 -9.32 -23.25 6.64
CA PRO A 124 -9.10 -21.82 6.34
C PRO A 124 -9.71 -21.36 5.01
N THR A 125 -9.79 -22.24 4.02
CA THR A 125 -10.37 -21.93 2.70
C THR A 125 -11.88 -21.81 2.73
N ASP A 126 -12.55 -22.40 3.72
CA ASP A 126 -14.01 -22.46 3.83
C ASP A 126 -14.54 -21.36 4.76
N ARG A 127 -13.66 -20.68 5.50
CA ARG A 127 -14.01 -19.56 6.37
C ARG A 127 -14.52 -18.38 5.57
N GLU A 128 -15.58 -17.76 6.07
CA GLU A 128 -16.08 -16.52 5.49
C GLU A 128 -15.00 -15.43 5.52
N LEU A 129 -14.89 -14.66 4.43
CA LEU A 129 -13.93 -13.53 4.38
C LEU A 129 -14.48 -12.38 5.21
N TYR A 130 -13.75 -12.03 6.27
CA TYR A 130 -13.99 -10.80 7.01
C TYR A 130 -13.20 -9.65 6.38
N SER A 131 -13.88 -8.55 6.07
CA SER A 131 -13.25 -7.40 5.43
C SER A 131 -13.57 -6.08 6.15
N ALA A 132 -12.58 -5.18 6.17
CA ALA A 132 -12.71 -3.82 6.66
C ALA A 132 -11.84 -2.90 5.79
N PRO A 133 -12.38 -1.76 5.30
CA PRO A 133 -11.69 -0.89 4.35
C PRO A 133 -10.33 -0.42 4.85
N VAL A 134 -9.36 -0.35 3.94
CA VAL A 134 -8.05 0.27 4.20
C VAL A 134 -7.98 1.62 3.49
N ILE A 135 -7.61 2.67 4.24
CA ILE A 135 -7.50 4.04 3.73
C ILE A 135 -6.08 4.54 3.94
N ILE A 136 -5.41 4.95 2.88
CA ILE A 136 -4.10 5.59 2.91
C ILE A 136 -4.29 7.02 2.38
N GLU A 137 -4.15 8.00 3.25
CA GLU A 137 -4.36 9.40 2.89
C GLU A 137 -3.19 9.97 2.06
N ASP A 138 -3.28 11.26 1.71
CA ASP A 138 -2.30 11.93 0.85
C ASP A 138 -0.90 12.01 1.47
N LYS A 139 0.14 12.00 0.62
CA LYS A 139 1.55 12.24 1.00
C LYS A 139 2.12 11.25 2.02
N VAL A 140 1.56 10.05 2.09
CA VAL A 140 2.07 8.96 2.93
C VAL A 140 3.29 8.32 2.25
N TRP A 141 4.30 7.98 3.07
CA TRP A 141 5.43 7.16 2.65
C TRP A 141 5.43 5.83 3.41
N ILE A 142 5.37 4.73 2.65
CA ILE A 142 5.41 3.37 3.18
C ILE A 142 6.74 2.73 2.80
N GLY A 143 7.51 2.33 3.81
CA GLY A 143 8.80 1.66 3.69
C GLY A 143 8.70 0.25 3.11
N GLU A 144 9.85 -0.33 2.76
CA GLU A 144 9.92 -1.66 2.17
C GLU A 144 9.43 -2.76 3.12
N SER A 145 8.78 -3.80 2.56
CA SER A 145 8.29 -4.98 3.28
C SER A 145 7.31 -4.67 4.43
N VAL A 146 6.55 -3.58 4.32
CA VAL A 146 5.48 -3.23 5.26
C VAL A 146 4.24 -4.04 4.94
N SER A 147 3.50 -4.47 5.97
CA SER A 147 2.16 -5.06 5.86
C SER A 147 1.12 -4.12 6.47
N ILE A 148 0.09 -3.77 5.68
CA ILE A 148 -1.07 -2.99 6.13
C ILE A 148 -2.25 -3.94 6.26
N MET A 149 -2.81 -4.03 7.46
CA MET A 149 -3.87 -4.98 7.81
C MET A 149 -5.27 -4.38 7.61
N PRO A 150 -6.32 -5.22 7.56
CA PRO A 150 -7.70 -4.76 7.36
C PRO A 150 -8.13 -3.69 8.37
N GLY A 151 -8.95 -2.74 7.91
CA GLY A 151 -9.55 -1.68 8.73
C GLY A 151 -8.64 -0.51 9.08
N VAL A 152 -7.38 -0.51 8.61
CA VAL A 152 -6.40 0.52 8.98
C VAL A 152 -6.58 1.80 8.14
N THR A 153 -6.61 2.93 8.83
CA THR A 153 -6.46 4.27 8.22
C THR A 153 -5.07 4.82 8.50
N ILE A 154 -4.33 5.19 7.44
CA ILE A 154 -3.03 5.86 7.54
C ILE A 154 -3.21 7.34 7.21
N GLY A 155 -3.07 8.20 8.22
CA GLY A 155 -3.29 9.64 8.11
C GLY A 155 -2.25 10.34 7.26
N GLN A 156 -2.66 11.47 6.69
CA GLN A 156 -1.89 12.29 5.76
C GLN A 156 -0.47 12.60 6.26
N GLY A 157 0.51 12.44 5.38
CA GLY A 157 1.91 12.78 5.66
C GLY A 157 2.57 11.83 6.67
N ALA A 158 1.94 10.71 7.02
CA ALA A 158 2.56 9.69 7.86
C ALA A 158 3.69 8.96 7.13
N VAL A 159 4.62 8.43 7.91
CA VAL A 159 5.73 7.60 7.44
C VAL A 159 5.68 6.25 8.15
N ILE A 160 5.65 5.18 7.40
CA ILE A 160 5.69 3.81 7.91
C ILE A 160 7.10 3.25 7.67
N GLY A 161 7.83 2.94 8.73
CA GLY A 161 9.18 2.39 8.63
C GLY A 161 9.19 0.99 8.03
N ALA A 162 10.27 0.66 7.34
CA ALA A 162 10.42 -0.64 6.67
C ALA A 162 10.23 -1.82 7.64
N GLY A 163 9.65 -2.93 7.13
CA GLY A 163 9.40 -4.15 7.89
C GLY A 163 8.31 -4.05 8.95
N SER A 164 7.55 -2.95 9.01
CA SER A 164 6.48 -2.77 10.00
C SER A 164 5.21 -3.53 9.62
N VAL A 165 4.45 -3.95 10.66
CA VAL A 165 3.10 -4.50 10.51
C VAL A 165 2.11 -3.53 11.15
N VAL A 166 1.30 -2.87 10.33
CA VAL A 166 0.34 -1.86 10.77
C VAL A 166 -1.00 -2.53 11.00
N THR A 167 -1.41 -2.59 12.27
CA THR A 167 -2.63 -3.26 12.74
C THR A 167 -3.64 -2.29 13.36
N LYS A 168 -3.32 -1.00 13.45
CA LYS A 168 -4.16 0.06 13.98
C LYS A 168 -3.96 1.32 13.18
N ASP A 169 -4.90 2.25 13.28
CA ASP A 169 -4.81 3.55 12.64
C ASP A 169 -3.52 4.30 12.99
N VAL A 170 -3.03 5.04 12.03
CA VAL A 170 -1.82 5.87 12.15
C VAL A 170 -2.20 7.33 12.03
N ASP A 171 -1.92 8.10 13.07
CA ASP A 171 -2.16 9.55 13.07
C ASP A 171 -1.42 10.25 11.92
N LYS A 172 -2.03 11.32 11.40
CA LYS A 172 -1.37 12.20 10.42
C LYS A 172 -0.05 12.77 10.96
N ASN A 173 0.91 12.96 10.06
CA ASN A 173 2.21 13.57 10.38
C ASN A 173 2.97 12.86 11.50
N THR A 174 2.90 11.52 11.52
CA THR A 174 3.64 10.68 12.46
C THR A 174 4.57 9.72 11.74
N ILE A 175 5.58 9.22 12.46
CA ILE A 175 6.41 8.10 12.03
C ILE A 175 6.11 6.92 12.94
N VAL A 176 5.76 5.78 12.32
CA VAL A 176 5.53 4.53 13.02
C VAL A 176 6.51 3.46 12.54
N VAL A 177 6.92 2.57 13.44
CA VAL A 177 7.82 1.44 13.14
C VAL A 177 7.47 0.23 14.01
N GLY A 178 7.85 -0.97 13.57
CA GLY A 178 7.83 -2.19 14.36
C GLY A 178 6.68 -3.15 14.06
N VAL A 179 6.65 -4.26 14.81
CA VAL A 179 5.66 -5.34 14.71
C VAL A 179 5.12 -5.64 16.12
N PRO A 180 3.89 -5.21 16.42
CA PRO A 180 3.05 -4.29 15.65
C PRO A 180 3.62 -2.86 15.63
N ALA A 181 3.28 -2.08 14.60
CA ALA A 181 3.76 -0.71 14.43
C ALA A 181 3.35 0.21 15.60
N ARG A 182 4.27 1.06 16.06
CA ARG A 182 4.07 2.04 17.13
C ARG A 182 4.61 3.39 16.70
N ILE A 183 3.99 4.46 17.18
CA ILE A 183 4.44 5.84 16.94
C ILE A 183 5.77 6.07 17.63
N VAL A 184 6.78 6.52 16.87
CA VAL A 184 8.12 6.89 17.39
C VAL A 184 8.39 8.37 17.27
N LYS A 185 7.74 9.09 16.33
CA LYS A 185 7.89 10.54 16.16
C LYS A 185 6.58 11.18 15.71
N LYS A 186 6.39 12.46 16.09
CA LYS A 186 5.36 13.36 15.54
C LYS A 186 6.03 14.60 14.98
N TYR A 187 5.50 15.12 13.84
CA TYR A 187 6.01 16.33 13.24
C TYR A 187 5.45 17.58 13.95
N CYS A 188 6.35 18.46 14.39
CA CYS A 188 5.98 19.75 14.98
C CYS A 188 6.14 20.86 13.92
N PHE A 189 5.03 21.44 13.48
CA PHE A 189 5.02 22.49 12.46
C PHE A 189 5.67 23.80 12.95
N ASN A 190 5.58 24.12 14.24
CA ASN A 190 6.18 25.32 14.81
C ASN A 190 7.72 25.27 14.75
N THR A 191 8.30 24.14 15.09
CA THR A 191 9.76 23.95 15.08
C THR A 191 10.29 23.38 13.77
N LYS A 192 9.40 22.95 12.85
CA LYS A 192 9.70 22.25 11.59
C LYS A 192 10.59 21.01 11.81
N ARG A 193 10.34 20.24 12.88
CA ARG A 193 11.14 19.07 13.28
C ARG A 193 10.27 17.88 13.62
N TRP A 194 10.83 16.68 13.41
CA TRP A 194 10.30 15.44 13.93
C TRP A 194 10.73 15.25 15.38
N ILE A 195 9.75 15.26 16.31
CA ILE A 195 9.97 15.12 17.75
C ILE A 195 9.70 13.68 18.15
N LYS A 196 10.62 13.06 18.91
CA LYS A 196 10.41 11.70 19.48
C LYS A 196 9.21 11.71 20.41
N VAL A 197 8.36 10.69 20.29
CA VAL A 197 7.31 10.39 21.27
C VAL A 197 7.95 9.51 22.34
N ARG A 198 7.90 9.93 23.62
CA ARG A 198 8.29 9.08 24.75
C ARG A 198 7.20 8.03 24.93
N ASN A 199 7.51 6.76 24.73
CA ASN A 199 6.62 5.67 25.13
C ASN A 199 6.58 5.65 26.66
N GLN A 200 5.37 5.58 27.23
CA GLN A 200 5.20 5.51 28.70
C GLN A 200 5.69 4.17 29.29
N ASP A 201 6.12 3.21 28.46
CA ASP A 201 6.54 1.87 28.89
C ASP A 201 8.01 1.79 29.36
N GLU A 202 8.79 2.88 29.34
CA GLU A 202 10.18 2.88 29.84
C GLU A 202 10.30 3.30 31.31
N SER A 203 9.21 3.51 32.04
CA SER A 203 9.25 3.95 33.44
C SER A 203 9.15 2.83 34.48
N THR A 204 9.28 1.56 34.05
CA THR A 204 9.29 0.41 35.00
C THR A 204 10.43 -0.55 34.66
N LYS A 205 11.67 -0.12 34.89
CA LYS A 205 12.82 -0.99 35.09
C LYS A 205 13.73 -0.38 36.15
#